data_e86d8f8ca7ccd820bc6478f87685420e
#
_entry.id   e86d8f8ca7ccd820bc6478f87685420e
#
_cell.length_a   1.000
_cell.length_b   1.000
_cell.length_c   1.000
_cell.angle_alpha   90.00
_cell.angle_beta   90.00
_cell.angle_gamma   90.00
#
_symmetry.space_group_name_H-M   'P 1'
#
loop_
_entity.id
_entity.type
_entity.pdbx_description
1 polymer ?
#
loop_
_entity_poly.entity_id
_entity_poly.type
_entity_poly.pdbx_seq_one_letter_code
_entity_poly.pdbx_strand_id
1 'polypeptide(L)'
;GTSEAGENVNLKATDFPALKAFALEKEIDMIVVGPEDPLVQGIFDSFKEDPATCHIDIIGPTAKGATLEGSKEFAKGFMMRHNIPTARYKSITADNLQEGLDFLASLEAPYVLKADGLCAGKGVLILPTLEEAQKELKEMLDGMFGDASATVVIEEFLSGIECSVFVMTDGRHYKVLPVAKDYKRIGEGDKGLKDRKS
;
A
#
# COMPACT_ATOMS: atom_id res chain seq x y z
N GLY A 1 19.56 -4.52 -14.95
CA GLY A 1 18.16 -4.18 -14.74
C GLY A 1 17.23 -5.01 -15.63
N THR A 2 15.96 -4.63 -15.71
CA THR A 2 14.92 -5.37 -16.47
C THR A 2 15.26 -5.52 -17.95
N SER A 3 16.01 -4.59 -18.54
CA SER A 3 16.48 -4.65 -19.93
C SER A 3 17.42 -5.83 -20.26
N GLU A 4 17.93 -6.55 -19.26
CA GLU A 4 18.72 -7.75 -19.45
C GLU A 4 17.83 -9.00 -19.62
N ALA A 5 16.60 -8.91 -19.12
CA ALA A 5 15.64 -10.01 -19.13
C ALA A 5 14.47 -9.81 -20.11
N GLY A 6 14.30 -8.60 -20.63
CA GLY A 6 13.21 -8.27 -21.52
C GLY A 6 13.31 -6.86 -22.12
N GLU A 7 12.36 -6.52 -22.97
CA GLU A 7 12.24 -5.19 -23.57
C GLU A 7 11.58 -4.21 -22.62
N ASN A 8 12.19 -3.04 -22.42
CA ASN A 8 11.58 -1.95 -21.68
C ASN A 8 10.72 -1.08 -22.59
N VAL A 9 9.46 -0.89 -22.22
CA VAL A 9 8.51 -0.07 -22.98
C VAL A 9 8.23 1.23 -22.23
N ASN A 10 8.30 2.36 -22.94
CA ASN A 10 8.05 3.67 -22.34
C ASN A 10 6.56 4.00 -22.31
N LEU A 11 5.79 3.27 -21.49
CA LEU A 11 4.38 3.51 -21.22
C LEU A 11 4.18 3.74 -19.73
N LYS A 12 3.25 4.61 -19.37
CA LYS A 12 2.85 4.78 -17.97
C LYS A 12 1.97 3.59 -17.55
N ALA A 13 2.24 3.02 -16.39
CA ALA A 13 1.48 1.89 -15.87
C ALA A 13 -0.01 2.21 -15.58
N THR A 14 -0.37 3.49 -15.54
CA THR A 14 -1.74 3.98 -15.34
C THR A 14 -2.42 4.48 -16.64
N ASP A 15 -1.72 4.43 -17.77
CA ASP A 15 -2.29 4.77 -19.08
C ASP A 15 -2.93 3.50 -19.70
N PHE A 16 -4.11 3.13 -19.20
CA PHE A 16 -4.79 1.90 -19.63
C PHE A 16 -5.13 1.86 -21.11
N PRO A 17 -5.56 2.95 -21.77
CA PRO A 17 -5.74 2.94 -23.23
C PRO A 17 -4.47 2.59 -23.99
N ALA A 18 -3.34 3.19 -23.64
CA ALA A 18 -2.06 2.90 -24.29
C ALA A 18 -1.56 1.48 -23.99
N LEU A 19 -1.76 1.00 -22.76
CA LEU A 19 -1.41 -0.38 -22.37
C LEU A 19 -2.25 -1.41 -23.14
N LYS A 20 -3.55 -1.18 -23.30
CA LYS A 20 -4.43 -2.04 -24.09
C LYS A 20 -4.01 -2.11 -25.56
N ALA A 21 -3.77 -0.94 -26.17
CA ALA A 21 -3.31 -0.86 -27.56
C ALA A 21 -1.99 -1.62 -27.76
N PHE A 22 -1.03 -1.43 -26.85
CA PHE A 22 0.25 -2.13 -26.88
C PHE A 22 0.07 -3.65 -26.69
N ALA A 23 -0.76 -4.07 -25.72
CA ALA A 23 -0.99 -5.49 -25.46
C ALA A 23 -1.61 -6.21 -26.67
N LEU A 24 -2.53 -5.56 -27.38
CA LEU A 24 -3.12 -6.09 -28.60
C LEU A 24 -2.11 -6.11 -29.76
N GLU A 25 -1.34 -5.04 -29.94
CA GLU A 25 -0.30 -4.97 -30.99
C GLU A 25 0.77 -6.05 -30.85
N LYS A 26 1.16 -6.34 -29.59
CA LYS A 26 2.21 -7.32 -29.27
C LYS A 26 1.68 -8.71 -28.96
N GLU A 27 0.39 -8.94 -29.16
CA GLU A 27 -0.25 -10.24 -28.89
C GLU A 27 0.07 -10.78 -27.49
N ILE A 28 -0.03 -9.91 -26.46
CA ILE A 28 0.27 -10.26 -25.06
C ILE A 28 -0.86 -11.13 -24.51
N ASP A 29 -0.53 -12.30 -23.99
CA ASP A 29 -1.48 -13.24 -23.37
C ASP A 29 -1.68 -12.98 -21.89
N MET A 30 -0.65 -12.45 -21.18
CA MET A 30 -0.67 -12.27 -19.74
C MET A 30 0.06 -11.01 -19.31
N ILE A 31 -0.52 -10.30 -18.32
CA ILE A 31 0.07 -9.12 -17.70
C ILE A 31 0.18 -9.38 -16.19
N VAL A 32 1.38 -9.24 -15.64
CA VAL A 32 1.64 -9.27 -14.19
C VAL A 32 1.79 -7.83 -13.70
N VAL A 33 0.88 -7.39 -12.83
CA VAL A 33 0.87 -6.02 -12.32
C VAL A 33 1.66 -5.96 -11.02
N GLY A 34 2.85 -5.36 -11.06
CA GLY A 34 3.75 -5.26 -9.91
C GLY A 34 3.40 -4.10 -8.96
N PRO A 35 3.20 -2.86 -9.46
CA PRO A 35 2.90 -1.72 -8.60
C PRO A 35 1.43 -1.68 -8.16
N GLU A 36 1.19 -1.11 -6.97
CA GLU A 36 -0.14 -0.98 -6.38
C GLU A 36 -1.05 0.04 -7.08
N ASP A 37 -0.48 1.14 -7.56
CA ASP A 37 -1.24 2.27 -8.13
C ASP A 37 -2.15 1.88 -9.31
N PRO A 38 -1.69 1.18 -10.37
CA PRO A 38 -2.57 0.74 -11.44
C PRO A 38 -3.63 -0.28 -10.98
N LEU A 39 -3.35 -1.07 -9.93
CA LEU A 39 -4.34 -2.00 -9.35
C LEU A 39 -5.48 -1.23 -8.68
N VAL A 40 -5.14 -0.24 -7.85
CA VAL A 40 -6.12 0.63 -7.18
C VAL A 40 -6.94 1.43 -8.20
N GLN A 41 -6.30 1.87 -9.30
CA GLN A 41 -6.99 2.54 -10.40
C GLN A 41 -7.82 1.61 -11.30
N GLY A 42 -7.79 0.29 -11.09
CA GLY A 42 -8.67 -0.67 -11.74
C GLY A 42 -8.19 -1.20 -13.08
N ILE A 43 -6.89 -1.39 -13.28
CA ILE A 43 -6.35 -1.99 -14.51
C ILE A 43 -6.97 -3.35 -14.80
N PHE A 44 -7.18 -4.20 -13.76
CA PHE A 44 -7.83 -5.50 -13.92
C PHE A 44 -9.22 -5.35 -14.51
N ASP A 45 -10.06 -4.52 -13.88
CA ASP A 45 -11.46 -4.30 -14.27
C ASP A 45 -11.50 -3.70 -15.69
N SER A 46 -10.66 -2.71 -15.97
CA SER A 46 -10.56 -2.08 -17.28
C SER A 46 -10.28 -3.08 -18.41
N PHE A 47 -9.32 -4.00 -18.23
CA PHE A 47 -9.01 -5.00 -19.24
C PHE A 47 -10.10 -6.06 -19.39
N LYS A 48 -10.72 -6.47 -18.29
CA LYS A 48 -11.73 -7.54 -18.28
C LYS A 48 -13.11 -7.07 -18.77
N GLU A 49 -13.44 -5.81 -18.63
CA GLU A 49 -14.68 -5.22 -19.15
C GLU A 49 -14.63 -4.89 -20.65
N ASP A 50 -13.44 -4.81 -21.22
CA ASP A 50 -13.26 -4.51 -22.64
C ASP A 50 -13.24 -5.80 -23.47
N PRO A 51 -14.21 -5.99 -24.41
CA PRO A 51 -14.29 -7.19 -25.25
C PRO A 51 -13.01 -7.47 -26.06
N ALA A 52 -12.23 -6.45 -26.38
CA ALA A 52 -10.99 -6.60 -27.15
C ALA A 52 -9.85 -7.17 -26.31
N THR A 53 -9.85 -6.94 -25.00
CA THR A 53 -8.75 -7.33 -24.09
C THR A 53 -9.15 -8.31 -22.98
N CYS A 54 -10.44 -8.66 -22.86
CA CYS A 54 -10.93 -9.51 -21.78
C CYS A 54 -10.31 -10.93 -21.76
N HIS A 55 -9.78 -11.39 -22.90
CA HIS A 55 -9.08 -12.67 -23.02
C HIS A 55 -7.67 -12.65 -22.41
N ILE A 56 -7.06 -11.46 -22.25
CA ILE A 56 -5.72 -11.31 -21.68
C ILE A 56 -5.78 -11.59 -20.18
N ASP A 57 -4.91 -12.48 -19.68
CA ASP A 57 -4.83 -12.78 -18.27
C ASP A 57 -4.15 -11.65 -17.49
N ILE A 58 -4.85 -11.13 -16.48
CA ILE A 58 -4.30 -10.10 -15.59
C ILE A 58 -4.03 -10.72 -14.22
N ILE A 59 -2.77 -10.75 -13.82
CA ILE A 59 -2.36 -11.20 -12.49
C ILE A 59 -2.36 -10.00 -11.56
N GLY A 60 -3.39 -9.89 -10.75
CA GLY A 60 -3.63 -8.81 -9.80
C GLY A 60 -5.09 -8.81 -9.34
N PRO A 61 -5.41 -8.12 -8.25
CA PRO A 61 -6.78 -7.98 -7.77
C PRO A 61 -7.61 -7.01 -8.63
N THR A 62 -8.94 -7.11 -8.53
CA THR A 62 -9.86 -6.05 -8.96
C THR A 62 -9.60 -4.75 -8.19
N ALA A 63 -10.09 -3.61 -8.66
CA ALA A 63 -10.02 -2.33 -7.92
C ALA A 63 -10.61 -2.47 -6.51
N LYS A 64 -11.72 -3.21 -6.37
CA LYS A 64 -12.32 -3.51 -5.06
C LYS A 64 -11.39 -4.31 -4.15
N GLY A 65 -10.68 -5.30 -4.68
CA GLY A 65 -9.68 -6.06 -3.93
C GLY A 65 -8.46 -5.22 -3.57
N ALA A 66 -8.00 -4.38 -4.49
CA ALA A 66 -6.87 -3.47 -4.31
C ALA A 66 -7.13 -2.37 -3.27
N THR A 67 -8.38 -2.12 -2.85
CA THR A 67 -8.69 -1.20 -1.75
C THR A 67 -8.01 -1.60 -0.44
N LEU A 68 -7.70 -2.89 -0.24
CA LEU A 68 -6.93 -3.37 0.92
C LEU A 68 -5.52 -2.77 1.00
N GLU A 69 -4.95 -2.38 -0.14
CA GLU A 69 -3.67 -1.66 -0.21
C GLU A 69 -3.88 -0.16 -0.33
N GLY A 70 -4.91 0.24 -1.07
CA GLY A 70 -5.19 1.66 -1.36
C GLY A 70 -5.66 2.47 -0.17
N SER A 71 -6.30 1.85 0.84
CA SER A 71 -6.77 2.49 2.07
C SER A 71 -6.38 1.66 3.29
N LYS A 72 -5.57 2.26 4.15
CA LYS A 72 -5.14 1.64 5.42
C LYS A 72 -6.30 1.51 6.40
N GLU A 73 -7.19 2.49 6.43
CA GLU A 73 -8.42 2.44 7.22
C GLU A 73 -9.30 1.27 6.81
N PHE A 74 -9.54 1.11 5.50
CA PHE A 74 -10.31 -0.01 4.98
C PHE A 74 -9.67 -1.35 5.34
N ALA A 75 -8.34 -1.49 5.15
CA ALA A 75 -7.59 -2.68 5.49
C ALA A 75 -7.69 -3.02 6.98
N LYS A 76 -7.52 -2.03 7.87
CA LYS A 76 -7.66 -2.21 9.31
C LYS A 76 -9.07 -2.64 9.70
N GLY A 77 -10.08 -1.97 9.16
CA GLY A 77 -11.49 -2.35 9.37
C GLY A 77 -11.79 -3.77 8.86
N PHE A 78 -11.22 -4.17 7.74
CA PHE A 78 -11.31 -5.54 7.22
C PHE A 78 -10.66 -6.54 8.18
N MET A 79 -9.45 -6.29 8.63
CA MET A 79 -8.73 -7.17 9.57
C MET A 79 -9.51 -7.36 10.87
N MET A 80 -10.07 -6.28 11.43
CA MET A 80 -10.90 -6.35 12.64
C MET A 80 -12.16 -7.19 12.43
N ARG A 81 -12.89 -6.99 11.32
CA ARG A 81 -14.11 -7.78 11.03
C ARG A 81 -13.85 -9.26 10.86
N HIS A 82 -12.65 -9.61 10.40
CA HIS A 82 -12.26 -11.00 10.14
C HIS A 82 -11.32 -11.59 11.20
N ASN A 83 -11.12 -10.91 12.34
CA ASN A 83 -10.24 -11.34 13.42
C ASN A 83 -8.80 -11.64 12.95
N ILE A 84 -8.30 -10.87 11.98
CA ILE A 84 -6.93 -10.96 11.50
C ILE A 84 -6.06 -10.12 12.44
N PRO A 85 -5.01 -10.69 13.05
CA PRO A 85 -4.12 -9.95 13.94
C PRO A 85 -3.51 -8.72 13.25
N THR A 86 -3.60 -7.58 13.92
CA THR A 86 -3.03 -6.33 13.45
C THR A 86 -2.73 -5.42 14.64
N ALA A 87 -1.88 -4.39 14.45
CA ALA A 87 -1.62 -3.37 15.45
C ALA A 87 -2.93 -2.69 15.90
N ARG A 88 -3.01 -2.33 17.18
CA ARG A 88 -4.09 -1.45 17.65
C ARG A 88 -4.05 -0.16 16.83
N TYR A 89 -5.20 0.33 16.44
CA TYR A 89 -5.26 1.51 15.59
C TYR A 89 -6.49 2.37 15.85
N LYS A 90 -6.42 3.60 15.37
CA LYS A 90 -7.58 4.50 15.28
C LYS A 90 -7.45 5.36 14.02
N SER A 91 -8.54 5.48 13.25
CA SER A 91 -8.62 6.36 12.09
C SER A 91 -9.14 7.73 12.53
N ILE A 92 -8.42 8.78 12.16
CA ILE A 92 -8.66 10.15 12.58
C ILE A 92 -8.82 11.04 11.37
N THR A 93 -9.85 11.87 11.43
CA THR A 93 -10.10 12.98 10.52
C THR A 93 -10.07 14.31 11.31
N ALA A 94 -10.20 15.43 10.64
CA ALA A 94 -10.31 16.72 11.32
C ALA A 94 -11.48 16.77 12.32
N ASP A 95 -12.58 16.06 12.05
CA ASP A 95 -13.79 16.08 12.87
C ASP A 95 -13.63 15.37 14.23
N ASN A 96 -12.72 14.41 14.32
CA ASN A 96 -12.49 13.63 15.54
C ASN A 96 -11.06 13.72 16.08
N LEU A 97 -10.35 14.83 15.82
CA LEU A 97 -8.98 15.07 16.25
C LEU A 97 -8.75 14.79 17.74
N GLN A 98 -9.70 15.22 18.63
CA GLN A 98 -9.54 15.01 20.06
C GLN A 98 -9.45 13.53 20.43
N GLU A 99 -10.22 12.68 19.78
CA GLU A 99 -10.13 11.24 19.98
C GLU A 99 -8.76 10.67 19.54
N GLY A 100 -8.15 11.28 18.52
CA GLY A 100 -6.78 10.94 18.09
C GLY A 100 -5.73 11.30 19.13
N LEU A 101 -5.84 12.49 19.72
CA LEU A 101 -4.95 12.94 20.79
C LEU A 101 -5.05 12.04 22.04
N ASP A 102 -6.27 11.65 22.41
CA ASP A 102 -6.53 10.75 23.53
C ASP A 102 -5.99 9.33 23.24
N PHE A 103 -6.15 8.87 22.00
CA PHE A 103 -5.62 7.57 21.60
C PHE A 103 -4.09 7.55 21.61
N LEU A 104 -3.43 8.61 21.09
CA LEU A 104 -1.97 8.75 21.20
C LEU A 104 -1.51 8.69 22.65
N ALA A 105 -2.18 9.39 23.56
CA ALA A 105 -1.84 9.38 24.98
C ALA A 105 -2.01 7.99 25.65
N SER A 106 -2.77 7.08 25.02
CA SER A 106 -2.98 5.71 25.51
C SER A 106 -1.94 4.70 24.98
N LEU A 107 -1.10 5.13 24.02
CA LEU A 107 -0.05 4.30 23.42
C LEU A 107 1.31 4.55 24.09
N GLU A 108 2.23 3.63 23.85
CA GLU A 108 3.64 3.76 24.23
C GLU A 108 4.48 4.18 23.02
N ALA A 109 5.54 4.94 23.28
CA ALA A 109 6.50 5.33 22.22
C ALA A 109 7.25 4.12 21.64
N PRO A 110 7.65 4.17 20.35
CA PRO A 110 7.41 5.24 19.39
C PRO A 110 6.00 5.22 18.82
N TYR A 111 5.49 6.38 18.41
CA TYR A 111 4.15 6.56 17.87
C TYR A 111 4.17 6.45 16.34
N VAL A 112 3.19 5.79 15.75
CA VAL A 112 3.11 5.59 14.30
C VAL A 112 1.88 6.29 13.74
N LEU A 113 2.12 7.24 12.83
CA LEU A 113 1.08 7.94 12.07
C LEU A 113 1.20 7.58 10.59
N LYS A 114 0.08 7.26 9.94
CA LYS A 114 0.06 6.89 8.53
C LYS A 114 -1.04 7.68 7.81
N ALA A 115 -0.68 8.41 6.75
CA ALA A 115 -1.68 8.91 5.82
C ALA A 115 -2.44 7.74 5.20
N ASP A 116 -3.77 7.82 5.09
CA ASP A 116 -4.60 6.70 4.63
C ASP A 116 -4.31 6.36 3.16
N GLY A 117 -4.25 7.35 2.29
CA GLY A 117 -4.02 7.18 0.86
C GLY A 117 -2.59 6.77 0.49
N LEU A 118 -2.40 6.51 -0.80
CA LEU A 118 -1.09 6.19 -1.38
C LEU A 118 -0.18 7.43 -1.37
N CYS A 119 0.97 7.32 -0.72
CA CYS A 119 1.97 8.40 -0.59
C CYS A 119 3.36 7.96 -1.05
N ALA A 120 3.47 6.94 -1.92
CA ALA A 120 4.74 6.40 -2.41
C ALA A 120 5.76 6.14 -1.27
N GLY A 121 5.30 5.54 -0.18
CA GLY A 121 6.11 5.21 1.01
C GLY A 121 6.46 6.39 1.92
N LYS A 122 6.00 7.61 1.64
CA LYS A 122 6.34 8.83 2.41
C LYS A 122 5.31 9.18 3.49
N GLY A 123 4.12 8.62 3.42
CA GLY A 123 3.00 8.93 4.32
C GLY A 123 3.06 8.23 5.68
N VAL A 124 4.21 7.72 6.12
CA VAL A 124 4.39 7.04 7.41
C VAL A 124 5.42 7.77 8.25
N LEU A 125 4.99 8.22 9.43
CA LEU A 125 5.85 8.87 10.43
C LEU A 125 5.97 7.96 11.65
N ILE A 126 7.19 7.82 12.17
CA ILE A 126 7.48 7.12 13.44
C ILE A 126 8.15 8.13 14.35
N LEU A 127 7.49 8.46 15.45
CA LEU A 127 7.78 9.62 16.28
C LEU A 127 8.15 9.18 17.71
N PRO A 128 9.25 9.69 18.26
CA PRO A 128 9.78 9.23 19.53
C PRO A 128 9.03 9.79 20.75
N THR A 129 8.33 10.92 20.62
CA THR A 129 7.65 11.59 21.73
C THR A 129 6.18 11.83 21.46
N LEU A 130 5.37 11.92 22.53
CA LEU A 130 3.94 12.21 22.42
C LEU A 130 3.69 13.61 21.85
N GLU A 131 4.50 14.59 22.25
CA GLU A 131 4.37 15.97 21.79
C GLU A 131 4.58 16.08 20.28
N GLU A 132 5.62 15.43 19.77
CA GLU A 132 5.85 15.36 18.32
C GLU A 132 4.71 14.65 17.60
N ALA A 133 4.22 13.52 18.13
CA ALA A 133 3.12 12.78 17.53
C ALA A 133 1.82 13.60 17.46
N GLN A 134 1.52 14.35 18.52
CA GLN A 134 0.34 15.23 18.55
C GLN A 134 0.47 16.42 17.59
N LYS A 135 1.67 16.96 17.44
CA LYS A 135 1.96 18.03 16.49
C LYS A 135 1.81 17.53 15.05
N GLU A 136 2.50 16.45 14.72
CA GLU A 136 2.50 15.88 13.36
C GLU A 136 1.11 15.37 12.96
N LEU A 137 0.31 14.83 13.88
CA LEU A 137 -1.08 14.45 13.60
C LEU A 137 -1.89 15.64 13.07
N LYS A 138 -1.75 16.81 13.70
CA LYS A 138 -2.43 18.04 13.26
C LYS A 138 -1.93 18.49 11.90
N GLU A 139 -0.61 18.52 11.70
CA GLU A 139 -0.01 18.93 10.42
C GLU A 139 -0.38 17.98 9.27
N MET A 140 -0.47 16.68 9.53
CA MET A 140 -0.95 15.72 8.54
C MET A 140 -2.40 15.99 8.14
N LEU A 141 -3.31 16.19 9.13
CA LEU A 141 -4.71 16.49 8.87
C LEU A 141 -4.93 17.86 8.21
N ASP A 142 -4.01 18.81 8.42
CA ASP A 142 -4.00 20.11 7.74
C ASP A 142 -3.49 20.02 6.28
N GLY A 143 -3.25 18.80 5.77
CA GLY A 143 -2.96 18.55 4.35
C GLY A 143 -1.49 18.39 4.00
N MET A 144 -0.63 17.98 4.93
CA MET A 144 0.79 17.70 4.67
C MET A 144 1.02 16.77 3.45
N PHE A 145 0.10 15.81 3.22
CA PHE A 145 0.13 14.88 2.09
C PHE A 145 -1.07 15.06 1.15
N GLY A 146 -1.66 16.25 1.10
CA GLY A 146 -2.86 16.54 0.32
C GLY A 146 -4.05 15.67 0.75
N ASP A 147 -4.87 15.26 -0.21
CA ASP A 147 -6.08 14.44 0.05
C ASP A 147 -5.76 13.09 0.71
N ALA A 148 -4.54 12.56 0.51
CA ALA A 148 -4.11 11.30 1.11
C ALA A 148 -4.04 11.35 2.65
N SER A 149 -3.92 12.52 3.26
CA SER A 149 -3.92 12.74 4.70
C SER A 149 -5.22 13.32 5.27
N ALA A 150 -6.29 13.39 4.48
CA ALA A 150 -7.63 13.72 4.99
C ALA A 150 -8.08 12.74 6.09
N THR A 151 -7.57 11.52 6.04
CA THR A 151 -7.65 10.52 7.12
C THR A 151 -6.24 10.10 7.51
N VAL A 152 -5.95 10.08 8.80
CA VAL A 152 -4.70 9.58 9.37
C VAL A 152 -4.99 8.36 10.24
N VAL A 153 -4.31 7.26 9.97
CA VAL A 153 -4.37 6.06 10.80
C VAL A 153 -3.24 6.10 11.83
N ILE A 154 -3.61 6.20 13.11
CA ILE A 154 -2.69 6.07 14.24
C ILE A 154 -2.57 4.60 14.56
N GLU A 155 -1.35 4.08 14.71
CA GLU A 155 -1.10 2.68 15.08
C GLU A 155 -0.15 2.57 16.27
N GLU A 156 -0.31 1.51 17.06
CA GLU A 156 0.76 1.11 17.98
C GLU A 156 1.98 0.63 17.18
N PHE A 157 3.16 0.87 17.73
CA PHE A 157 4.39 0.39 17.14
C PHE A 157 4.56 -1.11 17.39
N LEU A 158 4.73 -1.88 16.31
CA LEU A 158 5.08 -3.29 16.40
C LEU A 158 6.59 -3.46 16.18
N SER A 159 7.23 -4.24 17.05
CA SER A 159 8.64 -4.62 16.91
C SER A 159 8.75 -6.10 16.56
N GLY A 160 9.74 -6.44 15.73
CA GLY A 160 9.96 -7.82 15.32
C GLY A 160 10.78 -7.93 14.05
N ILE A 161 10.88 -9.14 13.52
CA ILE A 161 11.49 -9.40 12.22
C ILE A 161 10.42 -9.21 11.15
N GLU A 162 10.66 -8.29 10.23
CA GLU A 162 9.76 -8.01 9.12
C GLU A 162 10.00 -9.00 7.97
N CYS A 163 8.92 -9.60 7.48
CA CYS A 163 8.99 -10.48 6.31
C CYS A 163 7.73 -10.32 5.46
N SER A 164 7.89 -10.57 4.16
CA SER A 164 6.80 -10.63 3.19
C SER A 164 6.47 -12.08 2.88
N VAL A 165 5.19 -12.44 2.99
CA VAL A 165 4.66 -13.74 2.59
C VAL A 165 3.81 -13.53 1.35
N PHE A 166 4.26 -14.08 0.23
CA PHE A 166 3.54 -13.97 -1.04
C PHE A 166 2.60 -15.14 -1.23
N VAL A 167 1.38 -14.85 -1.66
CA VAL A 167 0.37 -15.87 -1.94
C VAL A 167 -0.20 -15.63 -3.33
N MET A 168 -0.11 -16.63 -4.18
CA MET A 168 -0.80 -16.62 -5.47
C MET A 168 -2.13 -17.36 -5.33
N THR A 169 -3.21 -16.80 -5.84
CA THR A 169 -4.55 -17.41 -5.74
C THR A 169 -5.40 -17.13 -6.98
N ASP A 170 -6.27 -18.07 -7.29
CA ASP A 170 -7.34 -17.94 -8.29
C ASP A 170 -8.72 -17.68 -7.63
N GLY A 171 -8.73 -17.38 -6.32
CA GLY A 171 -9.96 -17.20 -5.53
C GLY A 171 -10.55 -18.48 -4.94
N ARG A 172 -10.07 -19.67 -5.36
CA ARG A 172 -10.48 -20.99 -4.83
C ARG A 172 -9.31 -21.77 -4.27
N HIS A 173 -8.18 -21.73 -4.96
CA HIS A 173 -6.94 -22.37 -4.58
C HIS A 173 -5.90 -21.32 -4.29
N TYR A 174 -4.90 -21.68 -3.51
CA TYR A 174 -3.76 -20.79 -3.27
C TYR A 174 -2.44 -21.56 -3.21
N LYS A 175 -1.37 -20.85 -3.49
CA LYS A 175 -0.02 -21.36 -3.33
C LYS A 175 0.82 -20.30 -2.63
N VAL A 176 1.46 -20.69 -1.53
CA VAL A 176 2.42 -19.83 -0.84
C VAL A 176 3.73 -19.89 -1.60
N LEU A 177 4.26 -18.72 -1.96
CA LEU A 177 5.57 -18.55 -2.58
C LEU A 177 6.65 -18.40 -1.51
N PRO A 178 7.94 -18.46 -1.87
CA PRO A 178 9.03 -18.25 -0.92
C PRO A 178 8.88 -16.95 -0.14
N VAL A 179 9.07 -17.03 1.17
CA VAL A 179 9.03 -15.87 2.07
C VAL A 179 10.28 -15.03 1.85
N ALA A 180 10.13 -13.71 1.79
CA ALA A 180 11.23 -12.77 1.69
C ALA A 180 11.35 -11.95 2.98
N LYS A 181 12.58 -11.77 3.47
CA LYS A 181 12.88 -10.83 4.55
C LYS A 181 13.00 -9.43 3.95
N ASP A 182 12.32 -8.48 4.56
CA ASP A 182 12.37 -7.09 4.14
C ASP A 182 13.49 -6.35 4.89
N TYR A 183 14.41 -5.72 4.13
CA TYR A 183 15.49 -4.91 4.65
C TYR A 183 15.23 -3.45 4.26
N LYS A 184 14.67 -2.68 5.17
CA LYS A 184 14.29 -1.29 4.89
C LYS A 184 15.40 -0.27 5.11
N ARG A 185 16.52 -0.67 5.71
CA ARG A 185 17.64 0.22 6.03
C ARG A 185 18.94 -0.27 5.41
N ILE A 186 19.80 0.67 5.02
CA ILE A 186 21.00 0.42 4.23
C ILE A 186 22.12 -0.28 5.03
N GLY A 187 22.13 -0.12 6.37
CA GLY A 187 23.19 -0.60 7.24
C GLY A 187 22.99 -2.02 7.77
N GLU A 188 24.09 -2.69 8.11
CA GLU A 188 24.07 -4.01 8.76
C GLU A 188 23.23 -4.01 10.04
N GLY A 189 22.40 -5.05 10.19
CA GLY A 189 21.47 -5.16 11.31
C GLY A 189 20.26 -4.26 11.20
N ASP A 190 19.85 -3.87 9.98
CA ASP A 190 18.72 -2.98 9.70
C ASP A 190 18.83 -1.63 10.40
N LYS A 191 20.02 -1.02 10.33
CA LYS A 191 20.37 0.28 10.92
C LYS A 191 20.61 1.35 9.84
N GLY A 192 20.49 2.63 10.22
CA GLY A 192 20.78 3.76 9.35
C GLY A 192 19.56 4.27 8.58
N LEU A 193 19.81 4.97 7.47
CA LEU A 193 18.78 5.58 6.63
C LEU A 193 17.97 4.50 5.89
N LYS A 194 16.68 4.78 5.68
CA LYS A 194 15.85 3.95 4.79
C LYS A 194 16.42 3.99 3.37
N ASP A 195 16.45 2.85 2.71
CA ASP A 195 16.74 2.80 1.27
C ASP A 195 15.61 3.53 0.52
N ARG A 196 15.99 4.49 -0.32
CA ARG A 196 15.03 5.29 -1.10
C ARG A 196 14.54 4.59 -2.37
N LYS A 197 14.98 3.37 -2.62
CA LYS A 197 14.70 2.63 -3.87
C LYS A 197 13.90 1.35 -3.68
N SER A 198 13.45 1.07 -2.45
CA SER A 198 12.51 -0.02 -2.20
C SER A 198 11.07 0.48 -2.22
#